data_2b3f560209ae28e64b7cc024f8d2d3bf
#
_entry.id   2b3f560209ae28e64b7cc024f8d2d3bf
#
_cell.length_a   1.000
_cell.length_b   1.000
_cell.length_c   1.000
_cell.angle_alpha   90.00
_cell.angle_beta   90.00
_cell.angle_gamma   90.00
#
_symmetry.space_group_name_H-M   'P 1'
#
loop_
_entity.id
_entity.type
_entity.pdbx_description
1 polymer ?
#
loop_
_entity_poly.entity_id
_entity_poly.type
_entity_poly.pdbx_seq_one_letter_code
_entity_poly.pdbx_strand_id
1 'polypeptide(L)'
;MAGQVPDKLKNTDIMTLDLGALQAGASVKGEFEKRFKGLMAEVISSPVPVILFIDEAHTLIGAGNQQGGLDISNLLKPALARGELKTIAATTWSEYKKYFEKDAALSRRFQLVKVSEPNAAEATIILRGLSAVYEQSHGVLIDDDALQAAATLSERYLSGRQLPDKAIDVLDTACARVAINLSSPPKQISALTTLSHQQEAEIRQLERELRIGLRTNTSRMTEVLVQYDETLTALDELEAAWHQQQTLVQEIIALRQQLLGMAEDDAASLPHVDAVEDTPPESEQDNTGAEPADEAGSEQPEETAETVSPVQRLAHLTAELDALHNDRLLVSPHVDQKTDCGGDCRMDRRAA
;
A
#
# COMPACT_ATOMS: atom_id res chain seq x y z
N MET A 1 -14.16 -15.63 8.80
CA MET A 1 -14.57 -15.01 10.07
C MET A 1 -14.04 -15.86 11.22
N ALA A 2 -13.34 -15.28 12.17
CA ALA A 2 -12.66 -16.02 13.26
C ALA A 2 -13.58 -16.69 14.29
N GLY A 3 -14.92 -16.61 14.14
CA GLY A 3 -15.89 -17.26 15.05
C GLY A 3 -15.93 -16.73 16.48
N GLN A 4 -15.11 -15.74 16.84
CA GLN A 4 -15.00 -15.17 18.19
C GLN A 4 -16.12 -14.14 18.45
N VAL A 5 -17.35 -14.52 18.26
CA VAL A 5 -18.53 -13.66 18.46
C VAL A 5 -19.56 -14.38 19.32
N PRO A 6 -20.37 -13.65 20.12
CA PRO A 6 -21.47 -14.24 20.85
C PRO A 6 -22.40 -15.03 19.93
N ASP A 7 -22.99 -16.12 20.43
CA ASP A 7 -23.85 -17.02 19.64
C ASP A 7 -24.99 -16.30 18.91
N LYS A 8 -25.49 -15.22 19.46
CA LYS A 8 -26.55 -14.38 18.86
C LYS A 8 -26.11 -13.61 17.61
N LEU A 9 -24.78 -13.47 17.38
CA LEU A 9 -24.22 -12.80 16.23
C LEU A 9 -23.60 -13.79 15.22
N LYS A 10 -23.54 -15.08 15.55
CA LYS A 10 -23.16 -16.11 14.59
C LYS A 10 -24.19 -16.12 13.46
N ASN A 11 -23.70 -16.25 12.23
CA ASN A 11 -24.53 -16.23 11.02
C ASN A 11 -25.33 -14.93 10.83
N THR A 12 -24.79 -13.78 11.22
CA THR A 12 -25.35 -12.46 10.97
C THR A 12 -24.64 -11.81 9.82
N ASP A 13 -25.35 -11.32 8.83
CA ASP A 13 -24.79 -10.58 7.70
C ASP A 13 -24.69 -9.09 8.03
N ILE A 14 -23.58 -8.45 7.60
CA ILE A 14 -23.43 -7.00 7.68
C ILE A 14 -23.54 -6.44 6.26
N MET A 15 -24.56 -5.63 6.03
CA MET A 15 -24.84 -5.01 4.73
C MET A 15 -24.64 -3.51 4.79
N THR A 16 -23.89 -2.95 3.85
CA THR A 16 -23.72 -1.51 3.75
C THR A 16 -24.93 -0.88 3.06
N LEU A 17 -25.49 0.16 3.68
CA LEU A 17 -26.56 0.95 3.11
C LEU A 17 -25.99 2.10 2.29
N ASP A 18 -26.05 1.99 0.97
CA ASP A 18 -25.71 3.07 0.05
C ASP A 18 -26.90 4.00 -0.19
N LEU A 19 -26.86 5.16 0.47
CA LEU A 19 -27.89 6.19 0.34
C LEU A 19 -27.87 6.86 -1.03
N GLY A 20 -26.69 6.98 -1.66
CA GLY A 20 -26.54 7.56 -2.99
C GLY A 20 -27.25 6.69 -4.04
N ALA A 21 -27.03 5.37 -3.99
CA ALA A 21 -27.70 4.41 -4.89
C ALA A 21 -29.23 4.43 -4.71
N LEU A 22 -29.72 4.57 -3.48
CA LEU A 22 -31.15 4.68 -3.21
C LEU A 22 -31.77 5.96 -3.73
N GLN A 23 -31.02 7.07 -3.74
CA GLN A 23 -31.46 8.37 -4.26
C GLN A 23 -31.36 8.43 -5.79
N ALA A 24 -30.47 7.65 -6.39
CA ALA A 24 -30.29 7.64 -7.84
C ALA A 24 -31.58 7.25 -8.55
N GLY A 25 -32.07 8.12 -9.44
CA GLY A 25 -33.30 7.90 -10.20
C GLY A 25 -34.61 8.12 -9.43
N ALA A 26 -34.57 8.52 -8.16
CA ALA A 26 -35.76 8.89 -7.40
C ALA A 26 -36.03 10.41 -7.58
N SER A 27 -36.69 10.77 -8.67
CA SER A 27 -37.00 12.19 -9.00
C SER A 27 -38.06 12.80 -8.06
N VAL A 28 -38.80 11.98 -7.34
CA VAL A 28 -39.89 12.39 -6.46
C VAL A 28 -39.69 11.79 -5.06
N LYS A 29 -39.88 12.64 -4.04
CA LYS A 29 -39.75 12.28 -2.61
C LYS A 29 -40.45 10.96 -2.24
N GLY A 30 -41.64 10.74 -2.74
CA GLY A 30 -42.43 9.53 -2.44
C GLY A 30 -41.87 8.23 -3.02
N GLU A 31 -41.09 8.30 -4.11
CA GLU A 31 -40.46 7.11 -4.70
C GLU A 31 -39.29 6.63 -3.85
N PHE A 32 -38.45 7.54 -3.38
CA PHE A 32 -37.42 7.21 -2.42
C PHE A 32 -37.97 6.58 -1.13
N GLU A 33 -39.00 7.21 -0.54
CA GLU A 33 -39.62 6.67 0.67
C GLU A 33 -40.17 5.26 0.45
N LYS A 34 -40.76 4.99 -0.71
CA LYS A 34 -41.25 3.65 -1.07
C LYS A 34 -40.14 2.63 -1.20
N ARG A 35 -39.03 2.99 -1.89
CA ARG A 35 -37.86 2.12 -2.02
C ARG A 35 -37.22 1.84 -0.67
N PHE A 36 -37.05 2.87 0.15
CA PHE A 36 -36.45 2.72 1.48
C PHE A 36 -37.32 1.85 2.40
N LYS A 37 -38.66 2.04 2.40
CA LYS A 37 -39.57 1.18 3.16
C LYS A 37 -39.57 -0.26 2.65
N GLY A 38 -39.44 -0.47 1.33
CA GLY A 38 -39.29 -1.80 0.74
C GLY A 38 -38.01 -2.50 1.24
N LEU A 39 -36.88 -1.82 1.17
CA LEU A 39 -35.62 -2.33 1.69
C LEU A 39 -35.71 -2.68 3.19
N MET A 40 -36.30 -1.79 3.98
CA MET A 40 -36.48 -2.03 5.41
C MET A 40 -37.32 -3.25 5.70
N ALA A 41 -38.41 -3.43 4.95
CA ALA A 41 -39.26 -4.60 5.08
C ALA A 41 -38.54 -5.90 4.73
N GLU A 42 -37.72 -5.87 3.69
CA GLU A 42 -36.90 -7.02 3.26
C GLU A 42 -35.84 -7.38 4.32
N VAL A 43 -35.14 -6.40 4.86
CA VAL A 43 -34.16 -6.60 5.93
C VAL A 43 -34.80 -7.18 7.19
N ILE A 44 -35.96 -6.67 7.59
CA ILE A 44 -36.69 -7.14 8.80
C ILE A 44 -37.23 -8.57 8.59
N SER A 45 -37.66 -8.91 7.38
CA SER A 45 -38.22 -10.23 7.05
C SER A 45 -37.16 -11.27 6.64
N SER A 46 -35.88 -10.88 6.61
CA SER A 46 -34.78 -11.76 6.22
C SER A 46 -34.69 -12.98 7.17
N PRO A 47 -34.55 -14.20 6.64
CA PRO A 47 -34.32 -15.40 7.45
C PRO A 47 -32.98 -15.40 8.17
N VAL A 48 -32.00 -14.69 7.64
CA VAL A 48 -30.66 -14.48 8.25
C VAL A 48 -30.69 -13.10 8.93
N PRO A 49 -30.25 -12.99 10.19
CA PRO A 49 -30.16 -11.70 10.86
C PRO A 49 -29.24 -10.75 10.09
N VAL A 50 -29.71 -9.53 9.81
CA VAL A 50 -28.96 -8.50 9.09
C VAL A 50 -28.66 -7.32 10.00
N ILE A 51 -27.43 -6.84 9.95
CA ILE A 51 -27.00 -5.57 10.55
C ILE A 51 -26.74 -4.60 9.40
N LEU A 52 -27.40 -3.45 9.42
CA LEU A 52 -27.15 -2.39 8.45
C LEU A 52 -25.96 -1.54 8.91
N PHE A 53 -24.94 -1.43 8.06
CA PHE A 53 -23.85 -0.47 8.23
C PHE A 53 -24.18 0.78 7.41
N ILE A 54 -24.17 1.94 8.05
CA ILE A 54 -24.45 3.24 7.43
C ILE A 54 -23.22 4.10 7.62
N ASP A 55 -22.51 4.31 6.53
CA ASP A 55 -21.41 5.27 6.52
C ASP A 55 -21.93 6.70 6.35
N GLU A 56 -21.16 7.68 6.83
CA GLU A 56 -21.56 9.09 6.83
C GLU A 56 -22.98 9.33 7.35
N ALA A 57 -23.32 8.68 8.47
CA ALA A 57 -24.67 8.65 9.01
C ALA A 57 -25.28 10.04 9.30
N HIS A 58 -24.46 11.09 9.36
CA HIS A 58 -24.90 12.48 9.46
C HIS A 58 -25.75 12.90 8.24
N THR A 59 -25.56 12.28 7.08
CA THR A 59 -26.34 12.54 5.86
C THR A 59 -27.83 12.17 6.04
N LEU A 60 -28.11 11.17 6.91
CA LEU A 60 -29.49 10.79 7.25
C LEU A 60 -30.29 11.91 7.92
N ILE A 61 -29.59 12.82 8.64
CA ILE A 61 -30.20 13.85 9.48
C ILE A 61 -30.09 15.22 8.78
N GLY A 62 -28.98 15.48 8.05
CA GLY A 62 -28.68 16.78 7.46
C GLY A 62 -29.43 17.09 6.16
N ALA A 63 -29.95 16.09 5.48
CA ALA A 63 -30.62 16.24 4.19
C ALA A 63 -31.95 17.01 4.27
N GLY A 64 -32.52 17.16 5.47
CA GLY A 64 -33.81 17.83 5.68
C GLY A 64 -33.79 19.37 5.75
N ASN A 65 -32.61 20.00 5.89
CA ASN A 65 -32.50 21.46 6.12
C ASN A 65 -32.35 22.32 4.85
N GLN A 66 -32.17 21.75 3.69
CA GLN A 66 -32.32 22.45 2.41
C GLN A 66 -33.67 22.11 1.81
N GLN A 67 -34.37 23.11 1.28
CA GLN A 67 -35.73 23.03 0.74
C GLN A 67 -35.96 21.74 -0.08
N GLY A 68 -36.63 20.74 0.52
CA GLY A 68 -36.96 19.48 -0.13
C GLY A 68 -36.15 18.26 0.29
N GLY A 69 -35.19 18.38 1.21
CA GLY A 69 -34.37 17.27 1.69
C GLY A 69 -35.19 16.18 2.40
N LEU A 70 -34.85 14.93 2.10
CA LEU A 70 -35.50 13.74 2.68
C LEU A 70 -35.01 13.57 4.13
N ASP A 71 -35.89 13.62 5.09
CA ASP A 71 -35.58 13.27 6.48
C ASP A 71 -35.72 11.75 6.67
N ILE A 72 -34.64 11.05 6.29
CA ILE A 72 -34.54 9.60 6.36
C ILE A 72 -34.57 9.14 7.83
N SER A 73 -34.11 9.99 8.74
CA SER A 73 -34.08 9.67 10.17
C SER A 73 -35.49 9.39 10.70
N ASN A 74 -36.51 10.08 10.23
CA ASN A 74 -37.88 9.86 10.62
C ASN A 74 -38.46 8.51 10.13
N LEU A 75 -37.94 7.97 9.04
CA LEU A 75 -38.30 6.65 8.53
C LEU A 75 -37.63 5.53 9.34
N LEU A 76 -36.41 5.75 9.84
CA LEU A 76 -35.64 4.80 10.66
C LEU A 76 -36.13 4.74 12.12
N LYS A 77 -36.51 5.88 12.69
CA LYS A 77 -36.87 6.02 14.11
C LYS A 77 -37.88 4.98 14.60
N PRO A 78 -38.97 4.64 13.87
CA PRO A 78 -39.92 3.64 14.32
C PRO A 78 -39.33 2.21 14.40
N ALA A 79 -38.59 1.78 13.39
CA ALA A 79 -37.97 0.45 13.34
C ALA A 79 -36.88 0.29 14.40
N LEU A 80 -36.02 1.31 14.60
CA LEU A 80 -35.05 1.37 15.67
C LEU A 80 -35.71 1.35 17.06
N ALA A 81 -36.82 2.03 17.21
CA ALA A 81 -37.58 2.07 18.50
C ALA A 81 -38.14 0.72 18.88
N ARG A 82 -38.59 -0.08 17.90
CA ARG A 82 -39.11 -1.42 18.12
C ARG A 82 -38.03 -2.50 18.22
N GLY A 83 -36.75 -2.13 17.95
CA GLY A 83 -35.64 -3.09 17.92
C GLY A 83 -35.68 -4.07 16.75
N GLU A 84 -36.47 -3.75 15.72
CA GLU A 84 -36.64 -4.56 14.51
C GLU A 84 -35.39 -4.46 13.60
N LEU A 85 -34.66 -3.34 13.71
CA LEU A 85 -33.49 -3.04 12.91
C LEU A 85 -32.24 -2.92 13.79
N LYS A 86 -31.22 -3.67 13.45
CA LYS A 86 -29.87 -3.50 14.03
C LYS A 86 -29.02 -2.68 13.08
N THR A 87 -28.44 -1.59 13.57
CA THR A 87 -27.70 -0.65 12.75
C THR A 87 -26.40 -0.25 13.39
N ILE A 88 -25.33 -0.22 12.61
CA ILE A 88 -24.05 0.41 12.93
C ILE A 88 -23.95 1.67 12.08
N ALA A 89 -23.71 2.82 12.71
CA ALA A 89 -23.64 4.11 12.06
C ALA A 89 -22.26 4.72 12.29
N ALA A 90 -21.55 5.05 11.21
CA ALA A 90 -20.28 5.74 11.27
C ALA A 90 -20.43 7.22 10.93
N THR A 91 -19.74 8.08 11.66
CA THR A 91 -19.73 9.54 11.41
C THR A 91 -18.51 10.17 12.10
N THR A 92 -18.15 11.39 11.70
CA THR A 92 -17.10 12.14 12.38
C THR A 92 -17.57 12.70 13.73
N TRP A 93 -16.62 12.95 14.64
CA TRP A 93 -16.95 13.49 15.96
C TRP A 93 -17.66 14.85 15.88
N SER A 94 -17.26 15.73 14.97
CA SER A 94 -17.86 17.04 14.74
C SER A 94 -19.32 16.93 14.27
N GLU A 95 -19.59 15.98 13.36
CA GLU A 95 -20.93 15.73 12.81
C GLU A 95 -21.84 15.04 13.82
N TYR A 96 -21.29 14.10 14.62
CA TYR A 96 -22.03 13.52 15.73
C TYR A 96 -22.57 14.60 16.67
N LYS A 97 -21.70 15.54 17.13
CA LYS A 97 -22.11 16.65 17.99
C LYS A 97 -23.11 17.60 17.32
N LYS A 98 -22.95 17.84 16.04
CA LYS A 98 -23.79 18.76 15.30
C LYS A 98 -25.18 18.24 15.03
N TYR A 99 -25.33 16.93 14.72
CA TYR A 99 -26.54 16.34 14.23
C TYR A 99 -27.16 15.31 15.19
N PHE A 100 -26.39 14.31 15.66
CA PHE A 100 -26.90 13.19 16.48
C PHE A 100 -27.15 13.57 17.93
N GLU A 101 -26.23 14.29 18.56
CA GLU A 101 -26.34 14.69 19.96
C GLU A 101 -27.58 15.57 20.20
N LYS A 102 -27.93 16.40 19.22
CA LYS A 102 -29.11 17.29 19.29
C LYS A 102 -30.44 16.59 19.07
N ASP A 103 -30.45 15.43 18.42
CA ASP A 103 -31.69 14.63 18.23
C ASP A 103 -31.86 13.63 19.38
N ALA A 104 -32.66 14.00 20.38
CA ALA A 104 -32.94 13.15 21.54
C ALA A 104 -33.55 11.80 21.18
N ALA A 105 -34.21 11.66 20.00
CA ALA A 105 -34.79 10.42 19.57
C ALA A 105 -33.73 9.46 19.01
N LEU A 106 -32.70 9.95 18.35
CA LEU A 106 -31.60 9.14 17.84
C LEU A 106 -30.56 8.85 18.92
N SER A 107 -30.18 9.85 19.74
CA SER A 107 -29.16 9.68 20.77
C SER A 107 -29.54 8.63 21.82
N ARG A 108 -30.85 8.39 22.05
CA ARG A 108 -31.31 7.33 22.95
C ARG A 108 -31.32 5.92 22.32
N ARG A 109 -31.13 5.81 20.98
CA ARG A 109 -31.16 4.55 20.25
C ARG A 109 -29.82 4.09 19.72
N PHE A 110 -28.86 5.00 19.66
CA PHE A 110 -27.49 4.72 19.28
C PHE A 110 -26.59 4.85 20.49
N GLN A 111 -25.83 3.80 20.79
CA GLN A 111 -24.78 3.90 21.78
C GLN A 111 -23.51 4.38 21.09
N LEU A 112 -22.91 5.44 21.65
CA LEU A 112 -21.69 6.00 21.13
C LEU A 112 -20.50 5.10 21.44
N VAL A 113 -19.75 4.75 20.40
CA VAL A 113 -18.44 4.12 20.48
C VAL A 113 -17.42 5.10 19.88
N LYS A 114 -16.61 5.72 20.74
CA LYS A 114 -15.59 6.66 20.28
C LYS A 114 -14.35 5.89 19.87
N VAL A 115 -13.96 6.02 18.60
CA VAL A 115 -12.70 5.54 18.06
C VAL A 115 -11.70 6.69 18.12
N SER A 116 -10.63 6.55 18.88
CA SER A 116 -9.54 7.54 18.97
C SER A 116 -8.51 7.30 17.88
N GLU A 117 -7.76 8.34 17.52
CA GLU A 117 -6.61 8.23 16.63
C GLU A 117 -5.58 7.26 17.24
N PRO A 118 -5.10 6.26 16.49
CA PRO A 118 -4.05 5.38 16.95
C PRO A 118 -2.72 6.14 17.04
N ASN A 119 -1.81 5.67 17.89
CA ASN A 119 -0.43 6.16 17.94
C ASN A 119 0.41 5.57 16.78
N ALA A 120 1.65 6.07 16.59
CA ALA A 120 2.51 5.59 15.50
C ALA A 120 2.80 4.07 15.58
N ALA A 121 2.94 3.49 16.76
CA ALA A 121 3.17 2.06 16.93
C ALA A 121 1.95 1.23 16.52
N GLU A 122 0.75 1.65 16.92
CA GLU A 122 -0.51 1.02 16.50
C GLU A 122 -0.75 1.18 15.00
N ALA A 123 -0.44 2.36 14.45
CA ALA A 123 -0.52 2.61 13.01
C ALA A 123 0.43 1.69 12.23
N THR A 124 1.65 1.45 12.72
CA THR A 124 2.59 0.50 12.10
C THR A 124 2.01 -0.91 12.03
N ILE A 125 1.31 -1.37 13.08
CA ILE A 125 0.64 -2.69 13.05
C ILE A 125 -0.44 -2.74 11.97
N ILE A 126 -1.21 -1.66 11.82
CA ILE A 126 -2.22 -1.55 10.75
C ILE A 126 -1.56 -1.59 9.38
N LEU A 127 -0.47 -0.84 9.17
CA LEU A 127 0.29 -0.82 7.91
C LEU A 127 0.86 -2.19 7.56
N ARG A 128 1.36 -2.97 8.54
CA ARG A 128 1.80 -4.35 8.33
C ARG A 128 0.69 -5.25 7.80
N GLY A 129 -0.54 -5.05 8.28
CA GLY A 129 -1.71 -5.77 7.75
C GLY A 129 -2.10 -5.41 6.32
N LEU A 130 -1.68 -4.24 5.84
CA LEU A 130 -1.96 -3.74 4.50
C LEU A 130 -0.79 -3.92 3.51
N SER A 131 0.43 -4.18 4.00
CA SER A 131 1.65 -4.21 3.17
C SER A 131 1.53 -5.15 1.98
N ALA A 132 1.04 -6.37 2.16
CA ALA A 132 0.89 -7.34 1.08
C ALA A 132 -0.03 -6.85 -0.06
N VAL A 133 -1.08 -6.09 0.27
CA VAL A 133 -2.01 -5.52 -0.73
C VAL A 133 -1.31 -4.44 -1.55
N TYR A 134 -0.51 -3.59 -0.90
CA TYR A 134 0.25 -2.54 -1.60
C TYR A 134 1.40 -3.11 -2.41
N GLU A 135 2.12 -4.12 -1.90
CA GLU A 135 3.15 -4.85 -2.64
C GLU A 135 2.59 -5.45 -3.92
N GLN A 136 1.45 -6.13 -3.84
CA GLN A 136 0.80 -6.71 -5.01
C GLN A 136 0.29 -5.66 -5.99
N SER A 137 -0.27 -4.54 -5.49
CA SER A 137 -0.84 -3.48 -6.32
C SER A 137 0.23 -2.71 -7.10
N HIS A 138 1.37 -2.41 -6.46
CA HIS A 138 2.45 -1.59 -7.06
C HIS A 138 3.59 -2.43 -7.65
N GLY A 139 3.64 -3.73 -7.36
CA GLY A 139 4.72 -4.62 -7.81
C GLY A 139 6.08 -4.30 -7.16
N VAL A 140 6.06 -3.79 -5.94
CA VAL A 140 7.25 -3.41 -5.15
C VAL A 140 7.27 -4.16 -3.83
N LEU A 141 8.43 -4.30 -3.22
CA LEU A 141 8.57 -4.85 -1.87
C LEU A 141 8.69 -3.71 -0.85
N ILE A 142 8.13 -3.94 0.33
CA ILE A 142 8.07 -2.93 1.39
C ILE A 142 8.78 -3.47 2.63
N ASP A 143 9.83 -2.77 3.07
CA ASP A 143 10.55 -3.12 4.28
C ASP A 143 9.77 -2.67 5.54
N ASP A 144 9.92 -3.40 6.65
CA ASP A 144 9.28 -3.03 7.92
C ASP A 144 9.73 -1.65 8.43
N ASP A 145 11.00 -1.29 8.18
CA ASP A 145 11.53 0.04 8.52
C ASP A 145 10.80 1.17 7.77
N ALA A 146 10.37 0.93 6.52
CA ALA A 146 9.54 1.88 5.77
C ALA A 146 8.16 2.05 6.41
N LEU A 147 7.51 0.96 6.85
CA LEU A 147 6.23 1.03 7.53
C LEU A 147 6.31 1.85 8.84
N GLN A 148 7.37 1.62 9.63
CA GLN A 148 7.64 2.40 10.84
C GLN A 148 7.93 3.86 10.54
N ALA A 149 8.74 4.12 9.49
CA ALA A 149 9.06 5.47 9.05
C ALA A 149 7.81 6.21 8.56
N ALA A 150 6.97 5.58 7.73
CA ALA A 150 5.71 6.15 7.24
C ALA A 150 4.79 6.57 8.39
N ALA A 151 4.63 5.72 9.41
CA ALA A 151 3.84 6.04 10.60
C ALA A 151 4.44 7.21 11.41
N THR A 152 5.75 7.14 11.71
CA THR A 152 6.42 8.13 12.56
C THR A 152 6.57 9.49 11.88
N LEU A 153 6.96 9.50 10.60
CA LEU A 153 7.13 10.75 9.85
C LEU A 153 5.79 11.43 9.57
N SER A 154 4.75 10.65 9.24
CA SER A 154 3.41 11.20 9.03
C SER A 154 2.84 11.79 10.33
N GLU A 155 3.03 11.14 11.48
CA GLU A 155 2.63 11.66 12.79
C GLU A 155 3.29 13.02 13.07
N ARG A 156 4.60 13.10 12.80
CA ARG A 156 5.41 14.28 13.15
C ARG A 156 5.25 15.46 12.20
N TYR A 157 5.10 15.21 10.90
CA TYR A 157 5.19 16.26 9.87
C TYR A 157 3.87 16.56 9.17
N LEU A 158 2.90 15.64 9.17
CA LEU A 158 1.62 15.85 8.52
C LEU A 158 0.56 16.29 9.54
N SER A 159 0.22 17.57 9.50
CA SER A 159 -0.91 18.14 10.25
C SER A 159 -2.17 18.15 9.38
N GLY A 160 -3.35 18.04 10.00
CA GLY A 160 -4.65 18.13 9.31
C GLY A 160 -5.27 16.83 8.86
N ARG A 161 -4.55 15.72 8.91
CA ARG A 161 -5.06 14.35 8.75
C ARG A 161 -4.69 13.51 9.97
N GLN A 162 -5.41 12.44 10.21
CA GLN A 162 -5.20 11.55 11.37
C GLN A 162 -4.59 10.23 10.93
N LEU A 163 -3.91 9.55 11.85
CA LEU A 163 -3.48 8.17 11.68
C LEU A 163 -4.72 7.24 11.70
N PRO A 164 -4.73 6.14 10.93
CA PRO A 164 -3.65 5.65 10.06
C PRO A 164 -3.63 6.27 8.66
N ASP A 165 -4.66 7.00 8.22
CA ASP A 165 -4.83 7.48 6.84
C ASP A 165 -3.60 8.23 6.30
N LYS A 166 -3.06 9.18 7.08
CA LYS A 166 -1.89 9.94 6.64
C LYS A 166 -0.64 9.08 6.43
N ALA A 167 -0.49 7.99 7.20
CA ALA A 167 0.61 7.06 7.03
C ALA A 167 0.41 6.14 5.82
N ILE A 168 -0.84 5.75 5.56
CA ILE A 168 -1.22 4.99 4.36
C ILE A 168 -0.95 5.82 3.11
N ASP A 169 -1.33 7.11 3.08
CA ASP A 169 -1.07 8.00 1.95
C ASP A 169 0.43 8.17 1.67
N VAL A 170 1.27 8.27 2.73
CA VAL A 170 2.73 8.34 2.59
C VAL A 170 3.28 7.05 2.00
N LEU A 171 2.85 5.90 2.51
CA LEU A 171 3.27 4.59 2.02
C LEU A 171 2.87 4.38 0.55
N ASP A 172 1.62 4.67 0.20
CA ASP A 172 1.12 4.57 -1.19
C ASP A 172 1.94 5.44 -2.14
N THR A 173 2.20 6.69 -1.74
CA THR A 173 3.03 7.62 -2.53
C THR A 173 4.45 7.11 -2.69
N ALA A 174 5.05 6.53 -1.65
CA ALA A 174 6.39 5.97 -1.70
C ALA A 174 6.45 4.74 -2.64
N CYS A 175 5.48 3.82 -2.51
CA CYS A 175 5.35 2.66 -3.40
C CYS A 175 5.19 3.09 -4.87
N ALA A 176 4.32 4.06 -5.14
CA ALA A 176 4.12 4.58 -6.50
C ALA A 176 5.40 5.21 -7.07
N ARG A 177 6.18 5.95 -6.27
CA ARG A 177 7.47 6.52 -6.69
C ARG A 177 8.49 5.44 -7.03
N VAL A 178 8.61 4.41 -6.20
CA VAL A 178 9.52 3.29 -6.48
C VAL A 178 9.09 2.57 -7.75
N ALA A 179 7.80 2.26 -7.92
CA ALA A 179 7.28 1.61 -9.12
C ALA A 179 7.55 2.44 -10.39
N ILE A 180 7.41 3.76 -10.34
CA ILE A 180 7.74 4.66 -11.45
C ILE A 180 9.25 4.63 -11.73
N ASN A 181 10.09 4.69 -10.70
CA ASN A 181 11.55 4.67 -10.86
C ASN A 181 12.06 3.34 -11.43
N LEU A 182 11.36 2.22 -11.17
CA LEU A 182 11.66 0.92 -11.77
C LEU A 182 11.35 0.88 -13.27
N SER A 183 10.35 1.63 -13.72
CA SER A 183 9.87 1.60 -15.11
C SER A 183 10.38 2.76 -15.98
N SER A 184 10.79 3.87 -15.38
CA SER A 184 11.14 5.09 -16.09
C SER A 184 12.63 5.42 -15.96
N PRO A 185 13.27 5.93 -17.02
CA PRO A 185 14.65 6.34 -16.95
C PRO A 185 14.84 7.50 -15.95
N PRO A 186 15.96 7.52 -15.22
CA PRO A 186 16.30 8.60 -14.29
C PRO A 186 16.28 9.98 -14.95
N LYS A 187 15.96 11.01 -14.16
CA LYS A 187 15.95 12.40 -14.64
C LYS A 187 17.24 12.85 -15.31
N GLN A 188 18.37 12.28 -14.89
CA GLN A 188 19.69 12.57 -15.47
C GLN A 188 19.79 12.11 -16.92
N ILE A 189 19.29 10.90 -17.23
CA ILE A 189 19.22 10.38 -18.61
C ILE A 189 18.33 11.28 -19.46
N SER A 190 17.14 11.62 -18.98
CA SER A 190 16.21 12.51 -19.71
C SER A 190 16.80 13.91 -19.96
N ALA A 191 17.59 14.43 -19.02
CA ALA A 191 18.26 15.71 -19.18
C ALA A 191 19.38 15.66 -20.24
N LEU A 192 20.20 14.61 -20.21
CA LEU A 192 21.25 14.40 -21.22
C LEU A 192 20.66 14.16 -22.61
N THR A 193 19.59 13.39 -22.71
CA THR A 193 18.86 13.16 -23.97
C THR A 193 18.30 14.48 -24.53
N THR A 194 17.73 15.33 -23.68
CA THR A 194 17.26 16.66 -24.09
C THR A 194 18.42 17.54 -24.57
N LEU A 195 19.55 17.51 -23.85
CA LEU A 195 20.75 18.27 -24.23
C LEU A 195 21.31 17.79 -25.56
N SER A 196 21.42 16.48 -25.78
CA SER A 196 21.89 15.91 -27.06
C SER A 196 21.02 16.35 -28.24
N HIS A 197 19.70 16.34 -28.10
CA HIS A 197 18.78 16.84 -29.13
C HIS A 197 18.95 18.35 -29.40
N GLN A 198 19.22 19.15 -28.36
CA GLN A 198 19.48 20.58 -28.53
C GLN A 198 20.79 20.83 -29.30
N GLN A 199 21.85 20.11 -28.94
CA GLN A 199 23.15 20.18 -29.61
C GLN A 199 23.06 19.71 -31.06
N GLU A 200 22.32 18.62 -31.34
CA GLU A 200 22.09 18.14 -32.69
C GLU A 200 21.33 19.17 -33.54
N ALA A 201 20.32 19.84 -32.98
CA ALA A 201 19.61 20.92 -33.67
C ALA A 201 20.52 22.13 -33.96
N GLU A 202 21.42 22.48 -33.03
CA GLU A 202 22.43 23.54 -33.24
C GLU A 202 23.41 23.15 -34.35
N ILE A 203 23.90 21.91 -34.38
CA ILE A 203 24.79 21.40 -35.42
C ILE A 203 24.11 21.50 -36.79
N ARG A 204 22.89 21.02 -36.94
CA ARG A 204 22.12 21.11 -38.17
C ARG A 204 21.94 22.56 -38.64
N GLN A 205 21.70 23.49 -37.74
CA GLN A 205 21.58 24.90 -38.04
C GLN A 205 22.92 25.49 -38.52
N LEU A 206 24.02 25.20 -37.84
CA LEU A 206 25.36 25.66 -38.21
C LEU A 206 25.80 25.10 -39.58
N GLU A 207 25.55 23.83 -39.84
CA GLU A 207 25.77 23.24 -41.17
C GLU A 207 25.00 23.94 -42.29
N ARG A 208 23.73 24.28 -42.06
CA ARG A 208 22.92 25.01 -42.98
C ARG A 208 23.53 26.39 -43.29
N GLU A 209 23.93 27.14 -42.22
CA GLU A 209 24.53 28.47 -42.36
C GLU A 209 25.85 28.42 -43.14
N LEU A 210 26.66 27.38 -42.94
CA LEU A 210 27.88 27.16 -43.70
C LEU A 210 27.59 26.88 -45.17
N ARG A 211 26.62 26.01 -45.48
CA ARG A 211 26.22 25.67 -46.87
C ARG A 211 25.74 26.87 -47.70
N ILE A 212 25.03 27.80 -47.05
CA ILE A 212 24.51 28.99 -47.71
C ILE A 212 25.47 30.20 -47.66
N GLY A 213 26.69 30.02 -47.12
CA GLY A 213 27.71 31.03 -47.09
C GLY A 213 27.47 32.18 -46.08
N LEU A 214 26.49 32.05 -45.16
CA LEU A 214 26.22 33.02 -44.12
C LEU A 214 27.29 33.05 -43.03
N ARG A 215 28.01 31.92 -42.84
CA ARG A 215 29.12 31.78 -41.88
C ARG A 215 30.37 31.26 -42.61
N THR A 216 31.52 31.83 -42.26
CA THR A 216 32.83 31.36 -42.72
C THR A 216 33.66 30.73 -41.61
N ASN A 217 33.31 30.98 -40.32
CA ASN A 217 34.02 30.46 -39.18
C ASN A 217 33.42 29.12 -38.69
N THR A 218 34.24 28.09 -38.65
CA THR A 218 33.88 26.73 -38.21
C THR A 218 34.16 26.46 -36.73
N SER A 219 34.78 27.42 -35.99
CA SER A 219 35.19 27.23 -34.60
C SER A 219 34.00 26.81 -33.68
N ARG A 220 32.88 27.48 -33.81
CA ARG A 220 31.68 27.12 -32.99
C ARG A 220 31.11 25.73 -33.31
N MET A 221 31.19 25.35 -34.58
CA MET A 221 30.76 24.02 -35.00
C MET A 221 31.65 22.91 -34.40
N THR A 222 32.96 23.11 -34.39
CA THR A 222 33.88 22.13 -33.79
C THR A 222 33.70 22.03 -32.27
N GLU A 223 33.44 23.16 -31.59
CA GLU A 223 33.13 23.17 -30.14
C GLU A 223 31.86 22.38 -29.84
N VAL A 224 30.78 22.62 -30.58
CA VAL A 224 29.48 21.94 -30.35
C VAL A 224 29.59 20.45 -30.69
N LEU A 225 30.35 20.07 -31.71
CA LEU A 225 30.58 18.66 -32.04
C LEU A 225 31.36 17.93 -30.92
N VAL A 226 32.35 18.55 -30.31
CA VAL A 226 33.08 17.97 -29.16
C VAL A 226 32.11 17.83 -27.97
N GLN A 227 31.33 18.87 -27.65
CA GLN A 227 30.36 18.81 -26.56
C GLN A 227 29.27 17.75 -26.80
N TYR A 228 28.84 17.57 -28.03
CA TYR A 228 27.85 16.56 -28.42
C TYR A 228 28.39 15.14 -28.23
N ASP A 229 29.67 14.90 -28.64
CA ASP A 229 30.33 13.62 -28.45
C ASP A 229 30.52 13.28 -26.95
N GLU A 230 30.95 14.26 -26.15
CA GLU A 230 31.02 14.15 -24.69
C GLU A 230 29.66 13.86 -24.06
N THR A 231 28.61 14.49 -24.55
CA THR A 231 27.22 14.25 -24.06
C THR A 231 26.73 12.86 -24.41
N LEU A 232 27.03 12.36 -25.62
CA LEU A 232 26.66 11.01 -26.05
C LEU A 232 27.41 9.95 -25.23
N THR A 233 28.71 10.11 -25.02
CA THR A 233 29.48 9.18 -24.17
C THR A 233 28.95 9.12 -22.74
N ALA A 234 28.64 10.27 -22.15
CA ALA A 234 28.05 10.34 -20.82
C ALA A 234 26.65 9.72 -20.76
N LEU A 235 25.86 9.85 -21.83
CA LEU A 235 24.55 9.24 -21.96
C LEU A 235 24.65 7.72 -22.02
N ASP A 236 25.52 7.18 -22.89
CA ASP A 236 25.73 5.75 -23.08
C ASP A 236 26.22 5.07 -21.79
N GLU A 237 27.17 5.70 -21.07
CA GLU A 237 27.66 5.21 -19.78
C GLU A 237 26.55 5.17 -18.72
N LEU A 238 25.72 6.21 -18.67
CA LEU A 238 24.65 6.30 -17.68
C LEU A 238 23.49 5.34 -18.00
N GLU A 239 23.16 5.15 -19.28
CA GLU A 239 22.16 4.18 -19.74
C GLU A 239 22.63 2.74 -19.46
N ALA A 240 23.89 2.42 -19.73
CA ALA A 240 24.44 1.11 -19.42
C ALA A 240 24.39 0.80 -17.92
N ALA A 241 24.79 1.77 -17.07
CA ALA A 241 24.71 1.64 -15.62
C ALA A 241 23.26 1.47 -15.13
N TRP A 242 22.31 2.23 -15.68
CA TRP A 242 20.92 2.13 -15.35
C TRP A 242 20.33 0.77 -15.73
N HIS A 243 20.58 0.28 -16.94
CA HIS A 243 20.12 -1.04 -17.39
C HIS A 243 20.69 -2.17 -16.52
N GLN A 244 21.96 -2.08 -16.15
CA GLN A 244 22.58 -3.06 -15.26
C GLN A 244 21.89 -3.09 -13.89
N GLN A 245 21.67 -1.92 -13.26
CA GLN A 245 20.96 -1.84 -11.98
C GLN A 245 19.51 -2.34 -12.11
N GLN A 246 18.82 -1.97 -13.18
CA GLN A 246 17.45 -2.42 -13.42
C GLN A 246 17.33 -3.94 -13.54
N THR A 247 18.26 -4.59 -14.23
CA THR A 247 18.29 -6.05 -14.38
C THR A 247 18.51 -6.73 -13.03
N LEU A 248 19.49 -6.25 -12.25
CA LEU A 248 19.75 -6.79 -10.90
C LEU A 248 18.56 -6.62 -9.97
N VAL A 249 17.90 -5.46 -9.99
CA VAL A 249 16.71 -5.21 -9.18
C VAL A 249 15.56 -6.12 -9.57
N GLN A 250 15.34 -6.35 -10.86
CA GLN A 250 14.30 -7.28 -11.33
C GLN A 250 14.59 -8.71 -10.88
N GLU A 251 15.84 -9.17 -10.93
CA GLU A 251 16.24 -10.49 -10.43
C GLU A 251 16.04 -10.61 -8.92
N ILE A 252 16.40 -9.58 -8.15
CA ILE A 252 16.19 -9.53 -6.69
C ILE A 252 14.69 -9.62 -6.35
N ILE A 253 13.84 -8.85 -7.03
CA ILE A 253 12.39 -8.87 -6.81
C ILE A 253 11.83 -10.25 -7.15
N ALA A 254 12.21 -10.85 -8.28
CA ALA A 254 11.75 -12.18 -8.69
C ALA A 254 12.15 -13.26 -7.68
N LEU A 255 13.41 -13.25 -7.21
CA LEU A 255 13.90 -14.21 -6.20
C LEU A 255 13.17 -14.04 -4.85
N ARG A 256 12.92 -12.81 -4.41
CA ARG A 256 12.18 -12.54 -3.18
C ARG A 256 10.73 -13.02 -3.27
N GLN A 257 10.07 -12.79 -4.40
CA GLN A 257 8.71 -13.30 -4.65
C GLN A 257 8.66 -14.84 -4.66
N GLN A 258 9.66 -15.50 -5.25
CA GLN A 258 9.75 -16.98 -5.18
C GLN A 258 9.92 -17.47 -3.74
N LEU A 259 10.77 -16.82 -2.95
CA LEU A 259 10.98 -17.19 -1.54
C LEU A 259 9.72 -16.99 -0.70
N LEU A 260 8.95 -15.92 -0.95
CA LEU A 260 7.68 -15.66 -0.28
C LEU A 260 6.62 -16.71 -0.67
N GLY A 261 6.50 -17.06 -1.95
CA GLY A 261 5.59 -18.09 -2.42
C GLY A 261 5.92 -19.48 -1.82
N MET A 262 7.20 -19.83 -1.72
CA MET A 262 7.62 -21.07 -1.05
C MET A 262 7.29 -21.08 0.45
N ALA A 263 7.42 -19.93 1.13
CA ALA A 263 7.10 -19.82 2.56
C ALA A 263 5.58 -19.90 2.83
N GLU A 264 4.75 -19.44 1.91
CA GLU A 264 3.28 -19.57 2.01
C GLU A 264 2.82 -21.02 1.80
N ASP A 265 3.43 -21.75 0.86
CA ASP A 265 3.16 -23.17 0.62
C ASP A 265 3.59 -24.02 1.81
N ASP A 266 4.74 -23.73 2.42
CA ASP A 266 5.21 -24.40 3.64
C ASP A 266 4.31 -24.11 4.85
N ALA A 267 3.82 -22.87 5.00
CA ALA A 267 2.90 -22.49 6.07
C ALA A 267 1.52 -23.13 5.91
N ALA A 268 1.06 -23.33 4.68
CA ALA A 268 -0.20 -24.02 4.37
C ALA A 268 -0.12 -25.54 4.60
N SER A 269 1.08 -26.12 4.64
CA SER A 269 1.32 -27.55 4.84
C SER A 269 1.52 -27.96 6.30
N LEU A 270 1.57 -27.02 7.25
CA LEU A 270 1.66 -27.32 8.68
C LEU A 270 0.31 -27.84 9.19
N PRO A 271 0.24 -29.05 9.84
CA PRO A 271 -0.98 -29.56 10.40
C PRO A 271 -1.44 -28.63 11.54
N HIS A 272 -2.73 -28.31 11.50
CA HIS A 272 -3.42 -27.57 12.55
C HIS A 272 -3.23 -28.31 13.89
N VAL A 273 -2.44 -27.75 14.78
CA VAL A 273 -2.25 -28.30 16.12
C VAL A 273 -3.47 -27.86 16.93
N ASP A 274 -4.39 -28.79 17.11
CA ASP A 274 -5.51 -28.62 18.02
C ASP A 274 -5.00 -28.36 19.43
N ALA A 275 -5.65 -27.45 20.11
CA ALA A 275 -5.36 -26.99 21.47
C ALA A 275 -5.14 -28.17 22.41
N VAL A 276 -3.95 -28.23 23.02
CA VAL A 276 -3.62 -29.17 24.08
C VAL A 276 -4.23 -28.65 25.38
N GLU A 277 -5.16 -29.44 25.94
CA GLU A 277 -5.65 -29.31 27.29
C GLU A 277 -4.51 -29.46 28.31
N ASP A 278 -4.53 -28.59 29.30
CA ASP A 278 -3.69 -28.62 30.51
C ASP A 278 -3.85 -29.93 31.30
N THR A 279 -2.78 -30.65 31.48
CA THR A 279 -2.60 -31.55 32.64
C THR A 279 -1.16 -31.52 33.14
N PRO A 280 -0.91 -31.50 34.46
CA PRO A 280 0.40 -31.25 35.03
C PRO A 280 1.30 -32.51 35.16
N PRO A 281 2.61 -32.36 35.48
CA PRO A 281 3.63 -33.33 35.24
C PRO A 281 3.81 -34.36 36.40
N GLU A 282 4.07 -35.58 36.02
CA GLU A 282 4.70 -36.58 36.94
C GLU A 282 5.98 -37.16 36.37
N SER A 283 7.00 -36.94 37.11
CA SER A 283 8.27 -37.64 37.45
C SER A 283 8.85 -38.74 36.55
N GLU A 284 10.13 -38.50 36.22
CA GLU A 284 11.35 -39.36 36.32
C GLU A 284 11.23 -40.89 36.10
N GLN A 285 12.01 -41.39 35.12
CA GLN A 285 13.08 -42.37 35.41
C GLN A 285 13.93 -42.76 34.21
N ASP A 286 15.19 -42.60 34.40
CA ASP A 286 16.40 -43.22 33.87
C ASP A 286 16.22 -44.53 33.07
N ASN A 287 16.91 -44.67 31.92
CA ASN A 287 17.83 -45.78 31.71
C ASN A 287 18.78 -45.62 30.51
N THR A 288 20.01 -45.85 30.82
CA THR A 288 21.25 -45.99 30.09
C THR A 288 21.24 -47.06 28.97
N GLY A 289 22.03 -46.79 27.89
CA GLY A 289 22.87 -47.89 27.40
C GLY A 289 23.07 -48.03 25.90
N ALA A 290 24.30 -47.77 25.51
CA ALA A 290 25.11 -48.52 24.50
C ALA A 290 25.01 -48.13 23.01
N GLU A 291 26.07 -47.49 22.53
CA GLU A 291 26.75 -47.72 21.25
C GLU A 291 27.34 -49.17 21.18
N PRO A 292 27.88 -49.70 20.03
CA PRO A 292 28.56 -49.02 18.93
C PRO A 292 28.50 -49.71 17.52
N ALA A 293 29.21 -49.02 16.60
CA ALA A 293 30.11 -49.52 15.54
C ALA A 293 29.63 -49.74 14.12
N ASP A 294 30.28 -48.96 13.26
CA ASP A 294 30.99 -49.25 11.98
C ASP A 294 30.26 -50.02 10.84
N GLU A 295 30.19 -49.32 9.72
CA GLU A 295 30.86 -49.77 8.50
C GLU A 295 31.00 -48.63 7.46
N ALA A 296 32.23 -48.52 6.96
CA ALA A 296 32.69 -47.62 5.93
C ALA A 296 32.20 -48.05 4.54
N GLY A 297 31.69 -47.08 3.77
CA GLY A 297 31.48 -47.23 2.33
C GLY A 297 31.92 -45.94 1.64
N SER A 298 33.11 -45.97 1.04
CA SER A 298 33.69 -44.92 0.21
C SER A 298 32.96 -44.87 -1.13
N GLU A 299 32.29 -43.77 -1.40
CA GLU A 299 31.98 -43.35 -2.76
C GLU A 299 32.39 -41.86 -2.94
N GLN A 300 33.21 -41.66 -3.99
CA GLN A 300 33.73 -40.34 -4.40
C GLN A 300 32.60 -39.43 -4.85
N PRO A 301 32.67 -38.13 -4.59
CA PRO A 301 31.66 -37.21 -5.06
C PRO A 301 31.92 -36.87 -6.54
N GLU A 302 30.91 -37.17 -7.36
CA GLU A 302 30.72 -36.48 -8.64
C GLU A 302 30.53 -34.97 -8.37
N GLU A 303 31.25 -34.15 -9.11
CA GLU A 303 31.10 -32.72 -9.20
C GLU A 303 29.64 -32.37 -9.59
N THR A 304 28.79 -32.20 -8.62
CA THR A 304 27.52 -31.54 -8.83
C THR A 304 27.74 -30.05 -8.71
N ALA A 305 27.47 -29.32 -9.80
CA ALA A 305 27.38 -27.87 -9.83
C ALA A 305 26.69 -27.37 -8.54
N GLU A 306 27.40 -26.57 -7.77
CA GLU A 306 26.89 -25.93 -6.54
C GLU A 306 25.57 -25.21 -6.85
N THR A 307 24.46 -25.81 -6.49
CA THR A 307 23.17 -25.13 -6.44
C THR A 307 23.23 -24.17 -5.26
N VAL A 308 23.75 -22.98 -5.53
CA VAL A 308 23.75 -21.86 -4.59
C VAL A 308 22.30 -21.69 -4.10
N SER A 309 22.09 -21.77 -2.79
CA SER A 309 20.74 -21.64 -2.24
C SER A 309 20.14 -20.29 -2.68
N PRO A 310 18.81 -20.21 -2.93
CA PRO A 310 18.19 -18.95 -3.36
C PRO A 310 18.49 -17.78 -2.44
N VAL A 311 18.65 -18.04 -1.14
CA VAL A 311 19.03 -17.03 -0.13
C VAL A 311 20.45 -16.53 -0.32
N GLN A 312 21.40 -17.44 -0.63
CA GLN A 312 22.80 -17.06 -0.91
C GLN A 312 22.91 -16.26 -2.21
N ARG A 313 22.13 -16.63 -3.25
CA ARG A 313 22.06 -15.89 -4.50
C ARG A 313 21.48 -14.49 -4.27
N LEU A 314 20.45 -14.35 -3.47
CA LEU A 314 19.84 -13.07 -3.10
C LEU A 314 20.85 -12.18 -2.34
N ALA A 315 21.61 -12.74 -1.38
CA ALA A 315 22.64 -12.02 -0.66
C ALA A 315 23.75 -11.52 -1.59
N HIS A 316 24.18 -12.34 -2.56
CA HIS A 316 25.17 -11.96 -3.56
C HIS A 316 24.68 -10.81 -4.45
N LEU A 317 23.49 -10.91 -5.01
CA LEU A 317 22.91 -9.87 -5.86
C LEU A 317 22.68 -8.56 -5.10
N THR A 318 22.28 -8.65 -3.83
CA THR A 318 22.14 -7.45 -2.97
C THR A 318 23.48 -6.78 -2.72
N ALA A 319 24.53 -7.55 -2.42
CA ALA A 319 25.89 -7.02 -2.24
C ALA A 319 26.46 -6.41 -3.54
N GLU A 320 26.18 -7.01 -4.69
CA GLU A 320 26.55 -6.48 -6.01
C GLU A 320 25.83 -5.17 -6.31
N LEU A 321 24.53 -5.09 -6.01
CA LEU A 321 23.76 -3.86 -6.15
C LEU A 321 24.29 -2.77 -5.21
N ASP A 322 24.60 -3.08 -3.95
CA ASP A 322 25.17 -2.13 -2.98
C ASP A 322 26.54 -1.63 -3.40
N ALA A 323 27.36 -2.47 -4.04
CA ALA A 323 28.65 -2.05 -4.60
C ALA A 323 28.48 -1.03 -5.74
N LEU A 324 27.49 -1.23 -6.60
CA LEU A 324 27.11 -0.28 -7.65
C LEU A 324 26.46 1.00 -7.10
N HIS A 325 25.74 0.91 -5.98
CA HIS A 325 25.10 2.04 -5.32
C HIS A 325 26.08 3.04 -4.69
N ASN A 326 27.29 2.60 -4.30
CA ASN A 326 28.31 3.49 -3.76
C ASN A 326 28.76 4.56 -4.77
N ASP A 327 28.61 4.30 -6.07
CA ASP A 327 28.92 5.26 -7.12
C ASP A 327 27.72 6.14 -7.50
N ARG A 328 26.56 5.58 -7.76
CA ARG A 328 25.30 6.32 -8.06
C ARG A 328 24.07 5.45 -7.90
N LEU A 329 23.19 5.80 -6.96
CA LEU A 329 21.87 5.16 -6.81
C LEU A 329 20.94 5.66 -7.93
N LEU A 330 20.61 4.80 -8.90
CA LEU A 330 19.68 5.10 -9.98
C LEU A 330 18.32 4.42 -9.76
N VAL A 331 18.31 3.21 -9.19
CA VAL A 331 17.12 2.39 -9.01
C VAL A 331 17.15 1.72 -7.64
N SER A 332 16.04 1.75 -6.86
CA SER A 332 15.91 1.03 -5.58
C SER A 332 15.06 -0.22 -5.74
N PRO A 333 15.47 -1.38 -5.18
CA PRO A 333 14.73 -2.65 -5.28
C PRO A 333 13.50 -2.73 -4.37
N HIS A 334 13.37 -1.84 -3.39
CA HIS A 334 12.33 -1.87 -2.37
C HIS A 334 12.07 -0.47 -1.81
N VAL A 335 10.96 -0.34 -1.10
CA VAL A 335 10.63 0.86 -0.34
C VAL A 335 11.32 0.79 1.00
N ASP A 336 12.26 1.71 1.26
CA ASP A 336 12.99 1.84 2.51
C ASP A 336 12.76 3.23 3.15
N GLN A 337 13.27 3.42 4.36
CA GLN A 337 13.17 4.71 5.06
C GLN A 337 13.78 5.87 4.26
N LYS A 338 14.78 5.61 3.42
CA LYS A 338 15.45 6.64 2.61
C LYS A 338 14.64 7.01 1.38
N THR A 339 13.90 6.09 0.79
CA THR A 339 13.00 6.34 -0.33
C THR A 339 11.77 7.14 0.08
N ASP A 340 11.25 6.94 1.29
CA ASP A 340 10.22 7.81 1.88
C ASP A 340 10.69 9.26 2.03
N CYS A 341 11.96 9.46 2.34
CA CYS A 341 12.55 10.79 2.42
C CYS A 341 12.90 11.40 1.06
N GLY A 342 12.74 10.67 -0.07
CA GLY A 342 13.16 11.11 -1.41
C GLY A 342 14.56 11.68 -1.41
N GLY A 343 15.51 11.23 -2.22
CA GLY A 343 16.91 11.69 -2.25
C GLY A 343 17.13 13.22 -2.35
N ASP A 344 16.06 14.00 -2.36
CA ASP A 344 15.94 15.43 -2.12
C ASP A 344 14.90 15.66 -1.01
N CYS A 345 15.21 15.28 0.24
CA CYS A 345 14.48 15.74 1.43
C CYS A 345 14.72 17.25 1.68
N ARG A 346 14.58 18.04 0.67
CA ARG A 346 14.03 19.38 0.80
C ARG A 346 12.52 19.25 0.71
N MET A 347 11.87 18.80 1.78
CA MET A 347 10.51 19.24 2.03
C MET A 347 10.57 20.76 1.98
N ASP A 348 10.01 21.28 0.89
CA ASP A 348 9.91 22.70 0.67
C ASP A 348 9.22 23.30 1.91
N ARG A 349 9.98 24.07 2.72
CA ARG A 349 9.48 24.79 3.90
C ARG A 349 8.43 25.84 3.51
N ARG A 350 7.84 25.73 2.30
CA ARG A 350 6.84 26.65 1.74
C ARG A 350 5.42 26.14 1.76
N ALA A 351 5.17 24.95 2.38
CA ALA A 351 3.82 24.43 2.58
C ALA A 351 3.47 24.30 4.07
N ALA A 352 3.89 25.26 4.88
CA ALA A 352 3.42 25.45 6.24
C ALA A 352 2.85 26.87 6.37
#